data_3047a9da8a833e91e750f8a690b6e855
#
_entry.id   3047a9da8a833e91e750f8a690b6e855
#
_cell.length_a   1.000
_cell.length_b   1.000
_cell.length_c   1.000
_cell.angle_alpha   90.00
_cell.angle_beta   90.00
_cell.angle_gamma   90.00
#
_symmetry.space_group_name_H-M   'P 1'
#
loop_
_entity.id
_entity.type
_entity.pdbx_description
1 polymer ?
#
loop_
_entity_poly.entity_id
_entity_poly.type
_entity_poly.pdbx_seq_one_letter_code
_entity_poly.pdbx_strand_id
1 'polypeptide(L)'
;MAEQDNSQEKTLEPTQKRLDKAKEDGEILSSKEMFVFGSSFMGLIVLFILGMISRNALTSWAVLFRWDHSESLGVLRVFSSEAAFGLVLGGAAIFAFPIFAAVILTQFFVAGSINFSLKAMSFKPSRINPLSGLKRIFSVKGLVELTKSIMKIIFLIAVTGSIIWIALPKLLYLSSSSLGDGFTIFHQTLMSLVGALVVVLAVIALGDFLWSRHEWMQKLRMNRQDMKDESKDSEGSPEVKSRIRRLQMEASQRASERAKAIENVGDATVIITNPTHFAVALKYQPETRDTPYIIAMGKGPMALRIIDEADKANISRVRSPLLARALFFTGDIGMDVAEDLFSAVASVLAYVLQLERGTNPIFEDPNIPDDLLFDEFGSKL
;
A
#
# COMPACT_ATOMS: atom_id res chain seq x y z
N MET A 1 -20.77 -9.30 -20.09
CA MET A 1 -20.39 -7.95 -19.64
C MET A 1 -19.70 -7.29 -20.81
N ALA A 2 -20.28 -6.24 -21.35
CA ALA A 2 -19.79 -5.56 -22.55
C ALA A 2 -18.42 -4.92 -22.22
N GLU A 3 -17.40 -5.28 -22.99
CA GLU A 3 -16.18 -4.48 -23.13
C GLU A 3 -16.63 -3.12 -23.66
N GLN A 4 -16.67 -2.14 -22.78
CA GLN A 4 -16.76 -0.75 -23.19
C GLN A 4 -15.50 -0.44 -23.99
N ASP A 5 -15.72 -0.27 -25.27
CA ASP A 5 -14.75 0.17 -26.26
C ASP A 5 -14.18 1.53 -25.81
N ASN A 6 -13.06 1.48 -25.11
CA ASN A 6 -12.42 2.65 -24.52
C ASN A 6 -11.51 3.28 -25.58
N SER A 7 -12.14 3.80 -26.65
CA SER A 7 -11.52 4.42 -27.82
C SER A 7 -10.81 5.77 -27.53
N GLN A 8 -10.70 6.18 -26.26
CA GLN A 8 -9.91 7.35 -25.90
C GLN A 8 -8.42 7.01 -25.86
N GLU A 9 -7.64 7.72 -26.66
CA GLU A 9 -6.18 7.61 -26.66
C GLU A 9 -5.60 7.82 -25.26
N LYS A 10 -4.74 6.89 -24.82
CA LYS A 10 -4.02 6.94 -23.54
C LYS A 10 -2.85 7.91 -23.65
N THR A 11 -3.12 9.19 -23.41
CA THR A 11 -2.15 10.28 -23.58
C THR A 11 -1.54 10.76 -22.27
N LEU A 12 -2.21 10.51 -21.13
CA LEU A 12 -1.79 11.03 -19.83
C LEU A 12 -0.72 10.14 -19.19
N GLU A 13 0.21 10.77 -18.48
CA GLU A 13 1.22 10.03 -17.70
C GLU A 13 0.59 9.24 -16.55
N PRO A 14 1.16 8.07 -16.21
CA PRO A 14 0.65 7.27 -15.11
C PRO A 14 0.85 7.97 -13.77
N THR A 15 -0.14 7.86 -12.89
CA THR A 15 -0.04 8.31 -11.49
C THR A 15 0.92 7.43 -10.70
N GLN A 16 1.41 7.93 -9.55
CA GLN A 16 2.26 7.14 -8.66
C GLN A 16 1.55 5.85 -8.19
N LYS A 17 0.25 5.95 -7.89
CA LYS A 17 -0.59 4.80 -7.51
C LYS A 17 -0.62 3.72 -8.60
N ARG A 18 -0.76 4.13 -9.87
CA ARG A 18 -0.72 3.22 -11.03
C ARG A 18 0.63 2.52 -11.16
N LEU A 19 1.73 3.26 -10.94
CA LEU A 19 3.08 2.72 -10.95
C LEU A 19 3.29 1.71 -9.82
N ASP A 20 2.82 2.02 -8.61
CA ASP A 20 2.96 1.13 -7.46
C ASP A 20 2.10 -0.13 -7.61
N LYS A 21 0.87 0.00 -8.14
CA LYS A 21 0.02 -1.14 -8.46
C LYS A 21 0.64 -2.05 -9.53
N ALA A 22 1.26 -1.47 -10.57
CA ALA A 22 1.98 -2.25 -11.57
C ALA A 22 3.12 -3.05 -10.95
N LYS A 23 3.87 -2.46 -9.99
CA LYS A 23 4.93 -3.16 -9.24
C LYS A 23 4.36 -4.30 -8.39
N GLU A 24 3.25 -4.07 -7.68
CA GLU A 24 2.56 -5.11 -6.90
C GLU A 24 2.08 -6.28 -7.76
N ASP A 25 1.57 -5.99 -8.96
CA ASP A 25 1.13 -7.00 -9.91
C ASP A 25 2.30 -7.70 -10.62
N GLY A 26 3.55 -7.26 -10.36
CA GLY A 26 4.77 -7.81 -10.94
C GLY A 26 5.10 -7.29 -12.34
N GLU A 27 4.44 -6.23 -12.79
CA GLU A 27 4.71 -5.56 -14.07
C GLU A 27 5.80 -4.50 -13.88
N ILE A 28 7.02 -4.96 -13.65
CA ILE A 28 8.20 -4.11 -13.46
C ILE A 28 8.96 -3.90 -14.77
N LEU A 29 9.63 -2.75 -14.86
CA LEU A 29 10.58 -2.51 -15.94
C LEU A 29 11.71 -3.54 -15.87
N SER A 30 11.96 -4.23 -16.98
CA SER A 30 13.03 -5.22 -17.10
C SER A 30 13.65 -5.11 -18.49
N SER A 31 14.97 -5.12 -18.55
CA SER A 31 15.75 -5.17 -19.79
C SER A 31 16.69 -6.36 -19.74
N LYS A 32 16.49 -7.33 -20.63
CA LYS A 32 17.32 -8.54 -20.70
C LYS A 32 18.77 -8.20 -21.02
N GLU A 33 18.98 -7.22 -21.90
CA GLU A 33 20.30 -6.82 -22.36
C GLU A 33 21.10 -6.14 -21.23
N MET A 34 20.44 -5.42 -20.32
CA MET A 34 21.07 -4.87 -19.13
C MET A 34 21.60 -5.95 -18.18
N PHE A 35 20.87 -7.07 -18.03
CA PHE A 35 21.35 -8.21 -17.23
C PHE A 35 22.55 -8.90 -17.87
N VAL A 36 22.52 -9.07 -19.20
CA VAL A 36 23.64 -9.63 -19.95
C VAL A 36 24.87 -8.74 -19.83
N PHE A 37 24.70 -7.43 -20.01
CA PHE A 37 25.77 -6.46 -19.83
C PHE A 37 26.33 -6.48 -18.40
N GLY A 38 25.46 -6.37 -17.38
CA GLY A 38 25.87 -6.31 -15.97
C GLY A 38 26.65 -7.56 -15.53
N SER A 39 26.17 -8.75 -15.91
CA SER A 39 26.85 -10.00 -15.62
C SER A 39 28.17 -10.13 -16.38
N SER A 40 28.23 -9.74 -17.66
CA SER A 40 29.45 -9.78 -18.47
C SER A 40 30.48 -8.76 -17.98
N PHE A 41 30.08 -7.57 -17.60
CA PHE A 41 30.93 -6.54 -17.03
C PHE A 41 31.55 -7.02 -15.70
N MET A 42 30.77 -7.63 -14.83
CA MET A 42 31.26 -8.21 -13.60
C MET A 42 32.20 -9.38 -13.88
N GLY A 43 31.89 -10.22 -14.86
CA GLY A 43 32.78 -11.28 -15.33
C GLY A 43 34.17 -10.74 -15.80
N LEU A 44 34.17 -9.62 -16.52
CA LEU A 44 35.40 -8.95 -16.93
C LEU A 44 36.23 -8.48 -15.71
N ILE A 45 35.57 -7.87 -14.72
CA ILE A 45 36.22 -7.43 -13.47
C ILE A 45 36.85 -8.65 -12.75
N VAL A 46 36.11 -9.74 -12.62
CA VAL A 46 36.60 -10.98 -11.98
C VAL A 46 37.79 -11.55 -12.75
N LEU A 47 37.70 -11.59 -14.09
CA LEU A 47 38.83 -12.04 -14.92
C LEU A 47 40.05 -11.15 -14.75
N PHE A 48 39.89 -9.84 -14.66
CA PHE A 48 40.98 -8.90 -14.42
C PHE A 48 41.66 -9.17 -13.05
N ILE A 49 40.86 -9.30 -11.99
CA ILE A 49 41.35 -9.59 -10.63
C ILE A 49 42.09 -10.95 -10.61
N LEU A 50 41.48 -11.97 -11.24
CA LEU A 50 42.13 -13.28 -11.34
C LEU A 50 43.45 -13.24 -12.09
N GLY A 51 43.56 -12.42 -13.14
CA GLY A 51 44.83 -12.19 -13.83
C GLY A 51 45.92 -11.66 -12.90
N MET A 52 45.53 -10.78 -11.94
CA MET A 52 46.50 -10.25 -10.95
C MET A 52 46.93 -11.28 -9.91
N ILE A 53 46.05 -12.20 -9.50
CA ILE A 53 46.34 -13.21 -8.46
C ILE A 53 46.68 -14.59 -9.02
N SER A 54 46.62 -14.77 -10.35
CA SER A 54 46.78 -16.06 -11.02
C SER A 54 48.10 -16.76 -10.71
N ARG A 55 49.19 -16.01 -10.53
CA ARG A 55 50.53 -16.59 -10.21
C ARG A 55 50.45 -17.36 -8.88
N ASN A 56 49.80 -16.80 -7.84
CA ASN A 56 49.69 -17.45 -6.54
C ASN A 56 48.73 -18.65 -6.60
N ALA A 57 47.66 -18.54 -7.35
CA ALA A 57 46.72 -19.65 -7.56
C ALA A 57 47.39 -20.83 -8.30
N LEU A 58 48.15 -20.55 -9.35
CA LEU A 58 48.91 -21.59 -10.10
C LEU A 58 49.96 -22.29 -9.24
N THR A 59 50.66 -21.55 -8.37
CA THR A 59 51.61 -22.19 -7.43
C THR A 59 50.92 -23.08 -6.42
N SER A 60 49.76 -22.68 -5.93
CA SER A 60 48.91 -23.51 -5.05
C SER A 60 48.42 -24.77 -5.77
N TRP A 61 48.00 -24.64 -7.04
CA TRP A 61 47.64 -25.79 -7.87
C TRP A 61 48.82 -26.72 -8.13
N ALA A 62 50.04 -26.20 -8.34
CA ALA A 62 51.21 -26.99 -8.57
C ALA A 62 51.56 -27.91 -7.38
N VAL A 63 51.16 -27.54 -6.16
CA VAL A 63 51.33 -28.41 -4.98
C VAL A 63 50.53 -29.70 -5.09
N LEU A 64 49.36 -29.68 -5.74
CA LEU A 64 48.52 -30.88 -5.93
C LEU A 64 49.19 -31.94 -6.82
N PHE A 65 50.17 -31.54 -7.65
CA PHE A 65 50.87 -32.41 -8.57
C PHE A 65 52.31 -32.72 -8.11
N ARG A 66 52.73 -32.24 -6.94
CA ARG A 66 54.02 -32.60 -6.35
C ARG A 66 53.92 -33.96 -5.67
N TRP A 67 54.69 -34.91 -6.14
CA TRP A 67 54.75 -36.23 -5.57
C TRP A 67 56.00 -36.31 -4.67
N ASP A 68 55.84 -36.45 -3.36
CA ASP A 68 56.89 -36.70 -2.43
C ASP A 68 56.86 -38.20 -2.00
N HIS A 69 57.96 -38.91 -2.20
CA HIS A 69 58.02 -40.34 -1.93
C HIS A 69 58.08 -40.67 -0.42
N SER A 70 58.19 -39.69 0.44
CA SER A 70 58.32 -39.84 1.89
C SER A 70 57.00 -39.96 2.64
N GLU A 71 55.91 -39.62 2.02
CA GLU A 71 54.56 -39.64 2.71
C GLU A 71 53.71 -40.84 2.27
N SER A 72 52.92 -41.39 3.21
CA SER A 72 52.00 -42.50 2.92
C SER A 72 50.94 -42.04 1.92
N LEU A 73 50.66 -42.88 0.91
CA LEU A 73 49.67 -42.62 -0.15
C LEU A 73 48.27 -42.23 0.39
N GLY A 74 47.94 -42.64 1.61
CA GLY A 74 46.67 -42.32 2.25
C GLY A 74 46.56 -40.86 2.72
N VAL A 75 47.65 -40.33 3.31
CA VAL A 75 47.69 -38.93 3.81
C VAL A 75 47.73 -37.96 2.63
N LEU A 76 48.53 -38.26 1.59
CA LEU A 76 48.59 -37.49 0.34
C LEU A 76 47.20 -37.40 -0.36
N ARG A 77 46.46 -38.50 -0.40
CA ARG A 77 45.11 -38.51 -1.00
C ARG A 77 44.12 -37.62 -0.26
N VAL A 78 44.09 -37.67 1.06
CA VAL A 78 43.15 -36.84 1.86
C VAL A 78 43.55 -35.37 1.74
N PHE A 79 44.81 -35.03 1.92
CA PHE A 79 45.32 -33.64 1.85
C PHE A 79 45.13 -33.01 0.47
N SER A 80 45.38 -33.75 -0.61
CA SER A 80 45.20 -33.28 -1.98
C SER A 80 43.71 -33.12 -2.34
N SER A 81 42.83 -33.99 -1.83
CA SER A 81 41.41 -33.89 -2.09
C SER A 81 40.74 -32.69 -1.37
N GLU A 82 41.13 -32.44 -0.11
CA GLU A 82 40.62 -31.27 0.63
C GLU A 82 41.10 -29.94 0.01
N ALA A 83 42.38 -29.85 -0.35
CA ALA A 83 42.96 -28.69 -1.01
C ALA A 83 42.33 -28.45 -2.40
N ALA A 84 42.12 -29.50 -3.20
CA ALA A 84 41.47 -29.41 -4.50
C ALA A 84 40.00 -28.98 -4.37
N PHE A 85 39.27 -29.55 -3.39
CA PHE A 85 37.89 -29.19 -3.12
C PHE A 85 37.75 -27.71 -2.66
N GLY A 86 38.64 -27.26 -1.79
CA GLY A 86 38.71 -25.85 -1.35
C GLY A 86 39.00 -24.89 -2.49
N LEU A 87 39.94 -25.22 -3.39
CA LEU A 87 40.25 -24.41 -4.57
C LEU A 87 39.12 -24.36 -5.57
N VAL A 88 38.42 -25.47 -5.82
CA VAL A 88 37.28 -25.52 -6.74
C VAL A 88 36.08 -24.73 -6.17
N LEU A 89 35.75 -24.96 -4.90
CA LEU A 89 34.63 -24.23 -4.27
C LEU A 89 34.94 -22.74 -4.10
N GLY A 90 36.17 -22.41 -3.66
CA GLY A 90 36.62 -21.03 -3.55
C GLY A 90 36.62 -20.30 -4.90
N GLY A 91 37.15 -20.97 -5.94
CA GLY A 91 37.11 -20.47 -7.30
C GLY A 91 35.68 -20.25 -7.80
N ALA A 92 34.81 -21.23 -7.61
CA ALA A 92 33.41 -21.11 -7.99
C ALA A 92 32.70 -19.94 -7.26
N ALA A 93 32.98 -19.76 -5.96
CA ALA A 93 32.41 -18.67 -5.18
C ALA A 93 32.91 -17.28 -5.64
N ILE A 94 34.21 -17.16 -6.00
CA ILE A 94 34.79 -15.92 -6.54
C ILE A 94 34.08 -15.48 -7.84
N PHE A 95 33.65 -16.43 -8.67
CA PHE A 95 32.87 -16.11 -9.88
C PHE A 95 31.38 -15.91 -9.59
N ALA A 96 30.76 -16.82 -8.86
CA ALA A 96 29.33 -16.87 -8.68
C ALA A 96 28.82 -15.67 -7.88
N PHE A 97 29.48 -15.31 -6.79
CA PHE A 97 28.99 -14.26 -5.89
C PHE A 97 28.98 -12.86 -6.54
N PRO A 98 30.05 -12.38 -7.23
CA PRO A 98 29.99 -11.08 -7.90
C PRO A 98 29.01 -11.04 -9.05
N ILE A 99 28.85 -12.12 -9.82
CA ILE A 99 27.87 -12.17 -10.91
C ILE A 99 26.46 -12.14 -10.36
N PHE A 100 26.17 -12.88 -9.29
CA PHE A 100 24.89 -12.83 -8.61
C PHE A 100 24.58 -11.43 -8.05
N ALA A 101 25.57 -10.80 -7.40
CA ALA A 101 25.44 -9.42 -6.93
C ALA A 101 25.19 -8.44 -8.09
N ALA A 102 25.86 -8.61 -9.22
CA ALA A 102 25.66 -7.79 -10.42
C ALA A 102 24.22 -7.91 -10.96
N VAL A 103 23.65 -9.11 -10.97
CA VAL A 103 22.25 -9.33 -11.41
C VAL A 103 21.29 -8.58 -10.48
N ILE A 104 21.48 -8.66 -9.16
CA ILE A 104 20.65 -7.95 -8.18
C ILE A 104 20.78 -6.44 -8.33
N LEU A 105 22.01 -5.93 -8.44
CA LEU A 105 22.27 -4.51 -8.66
C LEU A 105 21.65 -4.01 -9.97
N THR A 106 21.77 -4.77 -11.05
CA THR A 106 21.15 -4.43 -12.34
C THR A 106 19.64 -4.32 -12.21
N GLN A 107 18.98 -5.25 -11.50
CA GLN A 107 17.56 -5.18 -11.24
C GLN A 107 17.22 -3.91 -10.46
N PHE A 108 17.98 -3.58 -9.44
CA PHE A 108 17.75 -2.37 -8.65
C PHE A 108 17.88 -1.09 -9.48
N PHE A 109 18.90 -0.98 -10.34
CA PHE A 109 19.09 0.18 -11.21
C PHE A 109 18.05 0.29 -12.30
N VAL A 110 17.61 -0.83 -12.89
CA VAL A 110 16.61 -0.86 -13.98
C VAL A 110 15.21 -0.60 -13.47
N ALA A 111 14.78 -1.30 -12.43
CA ALA A 111 13.40 -1.22 -11.90
C ALA A 111 13.22 -0.19 -10.78
N GLY A 112 14.31 0.36 -10.23
CA GLY A 112 14.28 1.28 -9.09
C GLY A 112 13.96 0.62 -7.74
N SER A 113 13.68 -0.68 -7.72
CA SER A 113 13.36 -1.44 -6.52
C SER A 113 13.51 -2.94 -6.75
N ILE A 114 13.81 -3.68 -5.66
CA ILE A 114 13.78 -5.15 -5.67
C ILE A 114 12.38 -5.55 -5.22
N ASN A 115 11.50 -5.90 -6.17
CA ASN A 115 10.14 -6.30 -5.88
C ASN A 115 9.97 -7.81 -5.94
N PHE A 116 9.47 -8.38 -4.86
CA PHE A 116 9.07 -9.77 -4.77
C PHE A 116 7.55 -9.85 -4.87
N SER A 117 7.02 -10.15 -6.05
CA SER A 117 5.57 -10.29 -6.25
C SER A 117 5.18 -11.77 -6.26
N LEU A 118 4.53 -12.22 -5.19
CA LEU A 118 3.94 -13.56 -5.11
C LEU A 118 2.85 -13.77 -6.17
N LYS A 119 2.14 -12.70 -6.56
CA LYS A 119 1.15 -12.72 -7.64
C LYS A 119 1.76 -13.07 -9.00
N ALA A 120 2.98 -12.58 -9.27
CA ALA A 120 3.70 -12.90 -10.51
C ALA A 120 4.08 -14.39 -10.60
N MET A 121 4.31 -15.04 -9.46
CA MET A 121 4.63 -16.47 -9.35
C MET A 121 3.38 -17.38 -9.41
N SER A 122 2.17 -16.81 -9.35
CA SER A 122 0.95 -17.61 -9.39
C SER A 122 0.83 -18.39 -10.70
N PHE A 123 0.41 -19.64 -10.58
CA PHE A 123 0.17 -20.53 -11.71
C PHE A 123 -0.99 -19.98 -12.56
N LYS A 124 -0.71 -19.63 -13.82
CA LYS A 124 -1.71 -19.20 -14.81
C LYS A 124 -1.72 -20.17 -15.96
N PRO A 125 -2.77 -20.99 -16.16
CA PRO A 125 -2.84 -21.97 -17.23
C PRO A 125 -2.65 -21.35 -18.63
N SER A 126 -3.05 -20.11 -18.81
CA SER A 126 -2.88 -19.35 -20.06
C SER A 126 -1.41 -19.17 -20.48
N ARG A 127 -0.48 -19.24 -19.54
CA ARG A 127 0.98 -19.12 -19.83
C ARG A 127 1.56 -20.40 -20.43
N ILE A 128 0.91 -21.53 -20.28
CA ILE A 128 1.38 -22.86 -20.72
C ILE A 128 0.77 -23.26 -22.07
N ASN A 129 -0.16 -22.49 -22.61
CA ASN A 129 -0.79 -22.80 -23.87
C ASN A 129 0.22 -22.68 -25.04
N PRO A 130 0.61 -23.79 -25.73
CA PRO A 130 1.62 -23.78 -26.78
C PRO A 130 1.17 -22.99 -28.02
N LEU A 131 -0.13 -22.99 -28.34
CA LEU A 131 -0.67 -22.25 -29.46
C LEU A 131 -0.54 -20.74 -29.30
N SER A 132 -0.73 -20.23 -28.06
CA SER A 132 -0.52 -18.82 -27.76
C SER A 132 0.97 -18.43 -27.80
N GLY A 133 1.86 -19.34 -27.41
CA GLY A 133 3.30 -19.21 -27.57
C GLY A 133 3.74 -19.10 -29.02
N LEU A 134 3.23 -20.00 -29.90
CA LEU A 134 3.52 -19.98 -31.32
C LEU A 134 3.02 -18.68 -32.00
N LYS A 135 1.80 -18.24 -31.68
CA LYS A 135 1.23 -17.00 -32.22
C LYS A 135 2.08 -15.78 -31.78
N ARG A 136 2.67 -15.81 -30.58
CA ARG A 136 3.55 -14.74 -30.10
C ARG A 136 4.88 -14.71 -30.85
N ILE A 137 5.47 -15.86 -31.14
CA ILE A 137 6.72 -15.96 -31.91
C ILE A 137 6.53 -15.39 -33.32
N PHE A 138 5.44 -15.75 -34.02
CA PHE A 138 5.12 -15.26 -35.34
C PHE A 138 4.37 -13.91 -35.38
N SER A 139 4.29 -13.22 -34.24
CA SER A 139 3.72 -11.87 -34.19
C SER A 139 4.71 -10.84 -34.73
N VAL A 140 4.21 -9.66 -35.14
CA VAL A 140 5.07 -8.53 -35.56
C VAL A 140 6.09 -8.18 -34.48
N LYS A 141 5.70 -8.25 -33.19
CA LYS A 141 6.64 -8.05 -32.09
C LYS A 141 7.73 -9.14 -32.03
N GLY A 142 7.35 -10.40 -32.20
CA GLY A 142 8.31 -11.51 -32.28
C GLY A 142 9.30 -11.35 -33.42
N LEU A 143 8.84 -10.91 -34.60
CA LEU A 143 9.70 -10.64 -35.74
C LEU A 143 10.69 -9.50 -35.50
N VAL A 144 10.26 -8.42 -34.85
CA VAL A 144 11.14 -7.31 -34.47
C VAL A 144 12.19 -7.76 -33.45
N GLU A 145 11.81 -8.55 -32.44
CA GLU A 145 12.77 -9.13 -31.47
C GLU A 145 13.78 -10.05 -32.15
N LEU A 146 13.34 -10.87 -33.11
CA LEU A 146 14.22 -11.73 -33.89
C LEU A 146 15.23 -10.91 -34.70
N THR A 147 14.75 -9.87 -35.39
CA THR A 147 15.62 -8.98 -36.20
C THR A 147 16.68 -8.30 -35.32
N LYS A 148 16.28 -7.75 -34.17
CA LYS A 148 17.21 -7.17 -33.17
C LYS A 148 18.26 -8.20 -32.74
N SER A 149 17.86 -9.43 -32.47
CA SER A 149 18.74 -10.51 -32.04
C SER A 149 19.75 -10.89 -33.13
N ILE A 150 19.31 -10.97 -34.37
CA ILE A 150 20.19 -11.24 -35.54
C ILE A 150 21.21 -10.11 -35.71
N MET A 151 20.75 -8.86 -35.68
CA MET A 151 21.62 -7.70 -35.80
C MET A 151 22.68 -7.66 -34.69
N LYS A 152 22.29 -7.97 -33.44
CA LYS A 152 23.21 -8.11 -32.31
C LYS A 152 24.28 -9.16 -32.56
N ILE A 153 23.90 -10.34 -33.00
CA ILE A 153 24.83 -11.44 -33.29
C ILE A 153 25.81 -11.02 -34.38
N ILE A 154 25.33 -10.45 -35.48
CA ILE A 154 26.17 -9.97 -36.58
C ILE A 154 27.19 -8.94 -36.06
N PHE A 155 26.74 -7.98 -35.22
CA PHE A 155 27.59 -6.96 -34.68
C PHE A 155 28.67 -7.54 -33.73
N LEU A 156 28.29 -8.46 -32.87
CA LEU A 156 29.22 -9.15 -31.97
C LEU A 156 30.23 -9.98 -32.73
N ILE A 157 29.82 -10.70 -33.78
CA ILE A 157 30.75 -11.48 -34.65
C ILE A 157 31.73 -10.55 -35.39
N ALA A 158 31.23 -9.44 -35.92
CA ALA A 158 32.06 -8.47 -36.60
C ALA A 158 33.15 -7.87 -35.69
N VAL A 159 32.77 -7.45 -34.48
CA VAL A 159 33.71 -6.91 -33.50
C VAL A 159 34.69 -7.97 -33.03
N THR A 160 34.22 -9.18 -32.71
CA THR A 160 35.07 -10.30 -32.30
C THR A 160 36.07 -10.67 -33.41
N GLY A 161 35.57 -10.81 -34.66
CA GLY A 161 36.39 -11.11 -35.82
C GLY A 161 37.45 -10.04 -36.09
N SER A 162 37.08 -8.77 -35.96
CA SER A 162 38.05 -7.64 -36.12
C SER A 162 39.15 -7.69 -35.07
N ILE A 163 38.85 -7.98 -33.82
CA ILE A 163 39.84 -8.08 -32.74
C ILE A 163 40.78 -9.28 -32.98
N ILE A 164 40.22 -10.42 -33.32
CA ILE A 164 41.00 -11.63 -33.62
C ILE A 164 41.91 -11.35 -34.82
N TRP A 165 41.41 -10.70 -35.88
CA TRP A 165 42.18 -10.33 -37.05
C TRP A 165 43.39 -9.45 -36.70
N ILE A 166 43.17 -8.44 -35.85
CA ILE A 166 44.24 -7.54 -35.36
C ILE A 166 45.24 -8.27 -34.48
N ALA A 167 44.75 -9.22 -33.63
CA ALA A 167 45.59 -10.01 -32.74
C ALA A 167 46.31 -11.16 -33.44
N LEU A 168 45.89 -11.56 -34.65
CA LEU A 168 46.38 -12.75 -35.36
C LEU A 168 47.91 -12.79 -35.50
N PRO A 169 48.63 -11.71 -35.88
CA PRO A 169 50.10 -11.74 -35.98
C PRO A 169 50.77 -12.05 -34.64
N LYS A 170 50.22 -11.50 -33.55
CA LYS A 170 50.75 -11.75 -32.19
C LYS A 170 50.46 -13.19 -31.73
N LEU A 171 49.30 -13.73 -32.11
CA LEU A 171 48.90 -15.11 -31.78
C LEU A 171 49.77 -16.13 -32.58
N LEU A 172 50.09 -15.84 -33.83
CA LEU A 172 51.01 -16.67 -34.63
C LEU A 172 52.44 -16.68 -34.05
N TYR A 173 52.89 -15.57 -33.45
CA TYR A 173 54.18 -15.48 -32.79
C TYR A 173 54.29 -16.34 -31.48
N LEU A 174 53.13 -16.76 -30.92
CA LEU A 174 53.08 -17.60 -29.72
C LEU A 174 53.87 -18.91 -29.87
N SER A 175 53.95 -19.51 -31.04
CA SER A 175 54.64 -20.77 -31.29
C SER A 175 56.14 -20.65 -31.12
N SER A 176 56.71 -19.44 -31.25
CA SER A 176 58.15 -19.14 -31.14
C SER A 176 58.51 -18.37 -29.86
N SER A 177 57.53 -18.02 -29.02
CA SER A 177 57.75 -17.25 -27.81
C SER A 177 58.02 -18.14 -26.57
N SER A 178 58.61 -17.55 -25.54
CA SER A 178 58.71 -18.21 -24.24
C SER A 178 57.33 -18.45 -23.61
N LEU A 179 57.19 -19.44 -22.74
CA LEU A 179 55.95 -19.72 -22.00
C LEU A 179 55.41 -18.47 -21.28
N GLY A 180 56.27 -17.64 -20.71
CA GLY A 180 55.89 -16.43 -20.01
C GLY A 180 55.34 -15.32 -20.94
N ASP A 181 56.02 -15.13 -22.09
CA ASP A 181 55.57 -14.17 -23.10
C ASP A 181 54.24 -14.62 -23.75
N GLY A 182 54.15 -15.94 -24.02
CA GLY A 182 52.94 -16.55 -24.54
C GLY A 182 51.72 -16.32 -23.65
N PHE A 183 51.89 -16.50 -22.35
CA PHE A 183 50.83 -16.25 -21.37
C PHE A 183 50.43 -14.79 -21.33
N THR A 184 51.37 -13.88 -21.43
CA THR A 184 51.13 -12.45 -21.44
C THR A 184 50.35 -12.02 -22.68
N ILE A 185 50.74 -12.51 -23.87
CA ILE A 185 50.04 -12.22 -25.14
C ILE A 185 48.62 -12.78 -25.10
N PHE A 186 48.44 -14.00 -24.62
CA PHE A 186 47.14 -14.62 -24.48
C PHE A 186 46.23 -13.82 -23.54
N HIS A 187 46.72 -13.46 -22.34
CA HIS A 187 45.98 -12.67 -21.37
C HIS A 187 45.56 -11.31 -21.92
N GLN A 188 46.50 -10.59 -22.56
CA GLN A 188 46.19 -9.28 -23.16
C GLN A 188 45.14 -9.39 -24.29
N THR A 189 45.23 -10.42 -25.13
CA THR A 189 44.27 -10.65 -26.22
C THR A 189 42.90 -10.99 -25.65
N LEU A 190 42.85 -11.85 -24.65
CA LEU A 190 41.60 -12.22 -23.96
C LEU A 190 40.96 -11.00 -23.31
N MET A 191 41.71 -10.18 -22.58
CA MET A 191 41.21 -8.97 -21.95
C MET A 191 40.68 -7.95 -22.96
N SER A 192 41.40 -7.75 -24.08
CA SER A 192 40.96 -6.86 -25.15
C SER A 192 39.67 -7.35 -25.82
N LEU A 193 39.54 -8.67 -26.02
CA LEU A 193 38.37 -9.30 -26.60
C LEU A 193 37.12 -9.13 -25.69
N VAL A 194 37.28 -9.57 -24.44
CA VAL A 194 36.14 -9.49 -23.47
C VAL A 194 35.80 -8.05 -23.19
N GLY A 195 36.77 -7.16 -23.04
CA GLY A 195 36.56 -5.72 -22.84
C GLY A 195 35.78 -5.09 -23.97
N ALA A 196 36.14 -5.38 -25.22
CA ALA A 196 35.45 -4.87 -26.39
C ALA A 196 34.00 -5.44 -26.48
N LEU A 197 33.81 -6.71 -26.19
CA LEU A 197 32.47 -7.31 -26.12
C LEU A 197 31.60 -6.63 -25.07
N VAL A 198 32.15 -6.34 -23.90
CA VAL A 198 31.44 -5.62 -22.82
C VAL A 198 31.05 -4.22 -23.25
N VAL A 199 31.92 -3.48 -23.96
CA VAL A 199 31.59 -2.15 -24.51
C VAL A 199 30.42 -2.23 -25.53
N VAL A 200 30.47 -3.22 -26.42
CA VAL A 200 29.39 -3.45 -27.37
C VAL A 200 28.09 -3.78 -26.65
N LEU A 201 28.15 -4.68 -25.65
CA LEU A 201 26.98 -5.03 -24.85
C LEU A 201 26.42 -3.82 -24.07
N ALA A 202 27.30 -2.91 -23.60
CA ALA A 202 26.86 -1.68 -22.95
C ALA A 202 26.01 -0.80 -23.87
N VAL A 203 26.42 -0.61 -25.13
CA VAL A 203 25.68 0.17 -26.12
C VAL A 203 24.33 -0.47 -26.44
N ILE A 204 24.32 -1.79 -26.65
CA ILE A 204 23.11 -2.55 -26.91
C ILE A 204 22.16 -2.50 -25.71
N ALA A 205 22.70 -2.70 -24.51
CA ALA A 205 21.92 -2.66 -23.27
C ALA A 205 21.31 -1.28 -23.00
N LEU A 206 22.03 -0.21 -23.26
CA LEU A 206 21.51 1.16 -23.14
C LEU A 206 20.35 1.40 -24.10
N GLY A 207 20.50 1.00 -25.36
CA GLY A 207 19.42 1.12 -26.36
C GLY A 207 18.19 0.30 -25.99
N ASP A 208 18.39 -0.94 -25.53
CA ASP A 208 17.29 -1.82 -25.09
C ASP A 208 16.60 -1.26 -23.83
N PHE A 209 17.36 -0.74 -22.88
CA PHE A 209 16.80 -0.10 -21.68
C PHE A 209 15.91 1.10 -22.01
N LEU A 210 16.37 2.02 -22.86
CA LEU A 210 15.60 3.18 -23.27
C LEU A 210 14.30 2.77 -23.98
N TRP A 211 14.39 1.78 -24.88
CA TRP A 211 13.23 1.24 -25.56
C TRP A 211 12.26 0.55 -24.61
N SER A 212 12.75 -0.34 -23.75
CA SER A 212 11.93 -1.05 -22.76
C SER A 212 11.25 -0.11 -21.78
N ARG A 213 11.95 0.96 -21.35
CA ARG A 213 11.39 2.02 -20.51
C ARG A 213 10.26 2.77 -21.23
N HIS A 214 10.47 3.11 -22.50
CA HIS A 214 9.44 3.76 -23.30
C HIS A 214 8.21 2.88 -23.45
N GLU A 215 8.37 1.62 -23.84
CA GLU A 215 7.26 0.66 -24.00
C GLU A 215 6.52 0.42 -22.67
N TRP A 216 7.26 0.31 -21.55
CA TRP A 216 6.66 0.14 -20.22
C TRP A 216 5.83 1.37 -19.81
N MET A 217 6.35 2.57 -20.02
CA MET A 217 5.59 3.81 -19.76
C MET A 217 4.36 3.92 -20.66
N GLN A 218 4.46 3.58 -21.95
CA GLN A 218 3.32 3.58 -22.86
C GLN A 218 2.21 2.61 -22.42
N LYS A 219 2.56 1.43 -21.89
CA LYS A 219 1.58 0.47 -21.35
C LYS A 219 0.84 1.01 -20.13
N LEU A 220 1.51 1.83 -19.32
CA LEU A 220 0.95 2.39 -18.09
C LEU A 220 0.22 3.71 -18.30
N ARG A 221 0.33 4.34 -19.48
CA ARG A 221 -0.41 5.57 -19.80
C ARG A 221 -1.90 5.41 -19.58
N MET A 222 -2.51 6.49 -19.14
CA MET A 222 -3.90 6.57 -18.73
C MET A 222 -4.72 7.42 -19.70
N ASN A 223 -6.00 7.14 -19.80
CA ASN A 223 -6.96 8.06 -20.38
C ASN A 223 -7.55 8.97 -19.27
N ARG A 224 -8.34 9.97 -19.65
CA ARG A 224 -8.99 10.87 -18.69
C ARG A 224 -9.99 10.16 -17.78
N GLN A 225 -10.61 9.09 -18.27
CA GLN A 225 -11.55 8.30 -17.48
C GLN A 225 -10.83 7.47 -16.43
N ASP A 226 -9.73 6.79 -16.81
CA ASP A 226 -8.89 6.03 -15.86
C ASP A 226 -8.44 6.92 -14.69
N MET A 227 -8.03 8.17 -14.97
CA MET A 227 -7.60 9.12 -13.94
C MET A 227 -8.76 9.53 -13.01
N LYS A 228 -9.96 9.76 -13.56
CA LYS A 228 -11.14 10.06 -12.74
C LYS A 228 -11.54 8.90 -11.84
N ASP A 229 -11.50 7.68 -12.37
CA ASP A 229 -11.88 6.50 -11.62
C ASP A 229 -10.84 6.19 -10.52
N GLU A 230 -9.56 6.38 -10.79
CA GLU A 230 -8.50 6.26 -9.78
C GLU A 230 -8.61 7.35 -8.68
N SER A 231 -9.02 8.58 -9.04
CA SER A 231 -9.29 9.64 -8.06
C SER A 231 -10.48 9.29 -7.17
N LYS A 232 -11.57 8.73 -7.74
CA LYS A 232 -12.72 8.27 -6.96
C LYS A 232 -12.34 7.14 -5.99
N ASP A 233 -11.51 6.21 -6.44
CA ASP A 233 -11.02 5.09 -5.61
C ASP A 233 -10.09 5.55 -4.48
N SER A 234 -9.41 6.69 -4.66
CA SER A 234 -8.45 7.21 -3.69
C SER A 234 -9.10 8.16 -2.68
N GLU A 235 -9.95 9.08 -3.15
CA GLU A 235 -10.52 10.15 -2.36
C GLU A 235 -11.99 9.93 -1.99
N GLY A 236 -12.60 8.87 -2.50
CA GLY A 236 -14.05 8.66 -2.45
C GLY A 236 -14.80 9.51 -3.48
N SER A 237 -16.04 9.11 -3.82
CA SER A 237 -16.81 9.91 -4.75
C SER A 237 -17.16 11.27 -4.12
N PRO A 238 -17.20 12.37 -4.90
CA PRO A 238 -17.62 13.69 -4.42
C PRO A 238 -18.98 13.68 -3.72
N GLU A 239 -19.86 12.77 -4.13
CA GLU A 239 -21.18 12.54 -3.54
C GLU A 239 -21.10 11.99 -2.11
N VAL A 240 -20.21 11.01 -1.85
CA VAL A 240 -19.99 10.47 -0.50
C VAL A 240 -19.40 11.54 0.41
N LYS A 241 -18.43 12.29 -0.09
CA LYS A 241 -17.78 13.39 0.66
C LYS A 241 -18.77 14.50 1.01
N SER A 242 -19.65 14.87 0.07
CA SER A 242 -20.73 15.85 0.30
C SER A 242 -21.76 15.34 1.29
N ARG A 243 -22.14 14.06 1.22
CA ARG A 243 -23.07 13.43 2.16
C ARG A 243 -22.52 13.39 3.59
N ILE A 244 -21.26 13.00 3.75
CA ILE A 244 -20.60 13.02 5.06
C ILE A 244 -20.56 14.43 5.63
N ARG A 245 -20.19 15.44 4.82
CA ARG A 245 -20.14 16.84 5.24
C ARG A 245 -21.51 17.36 5.65
N ARG A 246 -22.57 16.99 4.92
CA ARG A 246 -23.94 17.35 5.25
C ARG A 246 -24.37 16.74 6.59
N LEU A 247 -24.13 15.44 6.81
CA LEU A 247 -24.44 14.77 8.07
C LEU A 247 -23.68 15.39 9.26
N GLN A 248 -22.42 15.77 9.07
CA GLN A 248 -21.61 16.46 10.09
C GLN A 248 -22.19 17.85 10.42
N MET A 249 -22.63 18.59 9.40
CA MET A 249 -23.26 19.90 9.59
C MET A 249 -24.58 19.77 10.36
N GLU A 250 -25.45 18.83 9.98
CA GLU A 250 -26.73 18.58 10.67
C GLU A 250 -26.50 18.17 12.14
N ALA A 251 -25.53 17.30 12.40
CA ALA A 251 -25.17 16.90 13.77
C ALA A 251 -24.65 18.09 14.58
N SER A 252 -23.82 18.95 13.99
CA SER A 252 -23.29 20.15 14.65
C SER A 252 -24.40 21.18 14.95
N GLN A 253 -25.33 21.37 14.03
CA GLN A 253 -26.48 22.25 14.23
C GLN A 253 -27.38 21.78 15.39
N ARG A 254 -27.74 20.49 15.40
CA ARG A 254 -28.54 19.89 16.51
C ARG A 254 -27.80 19.99 17.85
N ALA A 255 -26.48 19.80 17.89
CA ALA A 255 -25.69 19.98 19.11
C ALA A 255 -25.73 21.45 19.59
N SER A 256 -25.61 22.41 18.67
CA SER A 256 -25.69 23.85 18.98
C SER A 256 -27.05 24.27 19.47
N GLU A 257 -28.13 23.78 18.84
CA GLU A 257 -29.52 24.05 19.27
C GLU A 257 -29.78 23.50 20.67
N ARG A 258 -29.32 22.30 20.99
CA ARG A 258 -29.42 21.73 22.33
C ARG A 258 -28.61 22.50 23.36
N ALA A 259 -27.42 23.00 22.98
CA ALA A 259 -26.62 23.82 23.88
C ALA A 259 -27.27 25.17 24.19
N LYS A 260 -27.85 25.83 23.18
CA LYS A 260 -28.60 27.07 23.35
C LYS A 260 -29.86 26.88 24.16
N ALA A 261 -30.54 25.74 24.02
CA ALA A 261 -31.75 25.45 24.78
C ALA A 261 -31.51 25.38 26.30
N ILE A 262 -30.26 25.06 26.72
CA ILE A 262 -29.90 25.07 28.14
C ILE A 262 -29.97 26.48 28.74
N GLU A 263 -29.67 27.52 27.97
CA GLU A 263 -29.74 28.92 28.43
C GLU A 263 -31.19 29.33 28.80
N ASN A 264 -32.19 28.70 28.21
CA ASN A 264 -33.59 28.94 28.44
C ASN A 264 -34.18 28.09 29.59
N VAL A 265 -33.38 27.25 30.25
CA VAL A 265 -33.85 26.37 31.34
C VAL A 265 -34.44 27.19 32.50
N GLY A 266 -33.94 28.40 32.73
CA GLY A 266 -34.47 29.32 33.75
C GLY A 266 -35.94 29.71 33.55
N ASP A 267 -36.48 29.54 32.34
CA ASP A 267 -37.88 29.80 32.01
C ASP A 267 -38.82 28.59 32.19
N ALA A 268 -38.27 27.46 32.64
CA ALA A 268 -39.04 26.23 32.82
C ALA A 268 -40.03 26.34 34.00
N THR A 269 -41.15 25.67 33.86
CA THR A 269 -42.10 25.49 34.98
C THR A 269 -41.66 24.31 35.85
N VAL A 270 -41.12 23.26 35.27
CA VAL A 270 -40.67 22.07 35.99
C VAL A 270 -39.59 21.34 35.21
N ILE A 271 -38.66 20.71 35.95
CA ILE A 271 -37.70 19.77 35.39
C ILE A 271 -38.04 18.34 35.81
N ILE A 272 -38.23 17.46 34.82
CA ILE A 272 -38.45 16.03 35.07
C ILE A 272 -37.15 15.29 34.86
N THR A 273 -36.73 14.53 35.85
CA THR A 273 -35.41 13.94 35.85
C THR A 273 -35.44 12.43 36.06
N ASN A 274 -34.57 11.73 35.33
CA ASN A 274 -33.95 10.47 35.73
C ASN A 274 -32.52 10.80 36.19
N PRO A 275 -32.26 10.85 37.50
CA PRO A 275 -30.99 11.34 38.03
C PRO A 275 -29.78 10.73 37.27
N THR A 276 -28.83 11.55 36.87
CA THR A 276 -27.61 11.21 36.10
C THR A 276 -27.80 10.81 34.64
N HIS A 277 -29.02 10.43 34.19
CA HIS A 277 -29.21 9.90 32.86
C HIS A 277 -30.00 10.84 31.93
N PHE A 278 -31.14 11.38 32.38
CA PHE A 278 -32.01 12.24 31.58
C PHE A 278 -32.59 13.40 32.38
N ALA A 279 -32.70 14.54 31.70
CA ALA A 279 -33.44 15.70 32.22
C ALA A 279 -34.20 16.35 31.09
N VAL A 280 -35.49 16.65 31.33
CA VAL A 280 -36.40 17.36 30.42
C VAL A 280 -37.00 18.54 31.15
N ALA A 281 -36.81 19.73 30.60
CA ALA A 281 -37.38 20.99 31.07
C ALA A 281 -38.69 21.28 30.34
N LEU A 282 -39.78 21.39 31.06
CA LEU A 282 -41.07 21.71 30.53
C LEU A 282 -41.49 23.12 30.91
N LYS A 283 -42.10 23.82 29.98
CA LYS A 283 -42.77 25.10 30.20
C LYS A 283 -44.25 24.97 29.95
N TYR A 284 -45.04 25.49 30.89
CA TYR A 284 -46.49 25.55 30.81
C TYR A 284 -46.96 26.93 31.15
N GLN A 285 -47.62 27.60 30.21
CA GLN A 285 -48.20 28.96 30.35
C GLN A 285 -49.60 28.95 29.79
N PRO A 286 -50.63 28.75 30.62
CA PRO A 286 -52.02 28.61 30.15
C PRO A 286 -52.57 29.88 29.45
N GLU A 287 -51.95 31.04 29.66
CA GLU A 287 -52.33 32.28 29.03
C GLU A 287 -51.89 32.40 27.55
N THR A 288 -50.88 31.68 27.16
CA THR A 288 -50.26 31.79 25.83
C THR A 288 -50.30 30.50 25.03
N ARG A 289 -50.39 29.34 25.71
CA ARG A 289 -50.39 28.03 25.06
C ARG A 289 -51.10 27.01 25.94
N ASP A 290 -52.08 26.33 25.35
CA ASP A 290 -52.93 25.37 26.07
C ASP A 290 -52.19 24.10 26.50
N THR A 291 -51.08 23.79 25.82
CA THR A 291 -50.27 22.55 26.04
C THR A 291 -48.89 22.82 26.60
N PRO A 292 -48.40 21.98 27.51
CA PRO A 292 -47.02 22.06 27.95
C PRO A 292 -46.07 21.66 26.81
N TYR A 293 -44.91 22.34 26.73
CA TYR A 293 -43.91 22.09 25.70
C TYR A 293 -42.50 21.95 26.27
N ILE A 294 -41.61 21.29 25.51
CA ILE A 294 -40.24 21.01 25.91
C ILE A 294 -39.34 22.20 25.54
N ILE A 295 -38.71 22.83 26.52
CA ILE A 295 -37.77 23.94 26.25
C ILE A 295 -36.31 23.51 26.26
N ALA A 296 -35.99 22.47 27.02
CA ALA A 296 -34.67 21.84 26.99
C ALA A 296 -34.76 20.37 27.33
N MET A 297 -33.91 19.57 26.74
CA MET A 297 -33.78 18.15 27.06
C MET A 297 -32.33 17.66 26.86
N GLY A 298 -31.89 16.76 27.73
CA GLY A 298 -30.53 16.25 27.70
C GLY A 298 -30.40 14.85 28.26
N LYS A 299 -29.32 14.15 27.78
CA LYS A 299 -28.88 12.85 28.28
C LYS A 299 -27.47 12.95 28.81
N GLY A 300 -27.15 12.25 29.91
CA GLY A 300 -25.82 12.20 30.51
C GLY A 300 -25.30 13.59 30.92
N PRO A 301 -24.13 14.05 30.44
CA PRO A 301 -23.55 15.34 30.80
C PRO A 301 -24.45 16.54 30.52
N MET A 302 -25.29 16.46 29.48
CA MET A 302 -26.25 17.52 29.17
C MET A 302 -27.41 17.53 30.17
N ALA A 303 -27.87 16.38 30.63
CA ALA A 303 -28.89 16.29 31.69
C ALA A 303 -28.38 16.93 32.99
N LEU A 304 -27.13 16.70 33.35
CA LEU A 304 -26.51 17.30 34.53
C LEU A 304 -26.43 18.84 34.40
N ARG A 305 -26.09 19.36 33.22
CA ARG A 305 -26.10 20.82 32.97
C ARG A 305 -27.50 21.42 33.10
N ILE A 306 -28.53 20.76 32.57
CA ILE A 306 -29.92 21.22 32.71
C ILE A 306 -30.32 21.26 34.19
N ILE A 307 -29.94 20.23 34.97
CA ILE A 307 -30.21 20.18 36.41
C ILE A 307 -29.47 21.31 37.14
N ASP A 308 -28.20 21.56 36.84
CA ASP A 308 -27.40 22.63 37.45
C ASP A 308 -28.02 24.03 37.16
N GLU A 309 -28.41 24.30 35.91
CA GLU A 309 -29.06 25.54 35.55
C GLU A 309 -30.44 25.69 36.20
N ALA A 310 -31.23 24.61 36.31
CA ALA A 310 -32.50 24.62 37.01
C ALA A 310 -32.32 24.89 38.52
N ASP A 311 -31.34 24.27 39.14
CA ASP A 311 -31.02 24.49 40.56
C ASP A 311 -30.61 25.96 40.80
N LYS A 312 -29.81 26.59 39.91
CA LYS A 312 -29.44 28.01 39.96
C LYS A 312 -30.65 28.94 39.81
N ALA A 313 -31.64 28.57 38.98
CA ALA A 313 -32.85 29.33 38.73
C ALA A 313 -33.97 29.01 39.73
N ASN A 314 -33.75 28.18 40.76
CA ASN A 314 -34.72 27.68 41.72
C ASN A 314 -35.96 27.04 41.07
N ILE A 315 -35.82 26.35 39.97
CA ILE A 315 -36.90 25.63 39.28
C ILE A 315 -37.18 24.32 40.01
N SER A 316 -38.45 24.01 40.18
CA SER A 316 -38.91 22.78 40.83
C SER A 316 -38.48 21.55 40.04
N ARG A 317 -37.84 20.60 40.72
CA ARG A 317 -37.35 19.35 40.12
C ARG A 317 -38.16 18.15 40.63
N VAL A 318 -38.69 17.37 39.69
CA VAL A 318 -39.43 16.14 40.00
C VAL A 318 -38.68 14.94 39.48
N ARG A 319 -38.49 13.97 40.34
CA ARG A 319 -37.85 12.69 39.97
C ARG A 319 -38.91 11.71 39.49
N SER A 320 -38.91 11.46 38.18
CA SER A 320 -39.77 10.44 37.55
C SER A 320 -38.96 9.80 36.38
N PRO A 321 -38.22 8.73 36.65
CA PRO A 321 -37.30 8.13 35.66
C PRO A 321 -37.99 7.62 34.40
N LEU A 322 -39.20 7.06 34.53
CA LEU A 322 -39.98 6.55 33.38
C LEU A 322 -40.47 7.70 32.52
N LEU A 323 -41.07 8.74 33.13
CA LEU A 323 -41.57 9.90 32.41
C LEU A 323 -40.43 10.70 31.74
N ALA A 324 -39.31 10.87 32.43
CA ALA A 324 -38.15 11.56 31.85
C ALA A 324 -37.64 10.89 30.57
N ARG A 325 -37.63 9.53 30.53
CA ARG A 325 -37.26 8.76 29.35
C ARG A 325 -38.32 8.86 28.26
N ALA A 326 -39.58 8.69 28.61
CA ALA A 326 -40.68 8.82 27.65
C ALA A 326 -40.61 10.17 26.94
N LEU A 327 -40.56 11.26 27.70
CA LEU A 327 -40.44 12.61 27.14
C LEU A 327 -39.20 12.83 26.28
N PHE A 328 -38.05 12.26 26.69
CA PHE A 328 -36.79 12.40 25.94
C PHE A 328 -36.83 11.69 24.59
N PHE A 329 -37.44 10.51 24.50
CA PHE A 329 -37.46 9.71 23.27
C PHE A 329 -38.65 10.02 22.35
N THR A 330 -39.72 10.65 22.85
CA THR A 330 -40.90 11.00 22.06
C THR A 330 -40.99 12.47 21.67
N GLY A 331 -40.25 13.35 22.39
CA GLY A 331 -40.35 14.80 22.17
C GLY A 331 -39.09 15.39 21.54
N ASP A 332 -39.20 16.64 21.10
CA ASP A 332 -38.09 17.47 20.65
C ASP A 332 -38.20 18.89 21.26
N ILE A 333 -37.07 19.63 21.25
CA ILE A 333 -37.04 20.98 21.81
C ILE A 333 -37.98 21.91 21.02
N GLY A 334 -38.85 22.65 21.74
CA GLY A 334 -39.84 23.54 21.17
C GLY A 334 -41.16 22.87 20.81
N MET A 335 -41.24 21.55 20.84
CA MET A 335 -42.47 20.79 20.57
C MET A 335 -43.35 20.62 21.80
N ASP A 336 -44.63 20.47 21.55
CA ASP A 336 -45.62 20.08 22.59
C ASP A 336 -45.31 18.66 23.05
N VAL A 337 -45.64 18.37 24.30
CA VAL A 337 -45.62 17.02 24.84
C VAL A 337 -46.55 16.12 24.03
N ALA A 338 -46.22 14.87 23.81
CA ALA A 338 -47.09 13.92 23.13
C ALA A 338 -48.43 13.74 23.89
N GLU A 339 -49.52 13.63 23.16
CA GLU A 339 -50.88 13.54 23.74
C GLU A 339 -51.03 12.40 24.77
N ASP A 340 -50.39 11.25 24.49
CA ASP A 340 -50.39 10.08 25.36
C ASP A 340 -49.69 10.34 26.71
N LEU A 341 -48.83 11.38 26.79
CA LEU A 341 -48.13 11.78 28.02
C LEU A 341 -48.79 12.95 28.75
N PHE A 342 -49.85 13.54 28.19
CA PHE A 342 -50.51 14.70 28.80
C PHE A 342 -50.98 14.42 30.23
N SER A 343 -51.63 13.30 30.48
CA SER A 343 -52.09 12.93 31.82
C SER A 343 -50.94 12.82 32.84
N ALA A 344 -49.86 12.20 32.42
CA ALA A 344 -48.66 12.04 33.25
C ALA A 344 -47.97 13.39 33.55
N VAL A 345 -47.85 14.26 32.54
CA VAL A 345 -47.29 15.61 32.70
C VAL A 345 -48.20 16.51 33.51
N ALA A 346 -49.52 16.45 33.31
CA ALA A 346 -50.50 17.22 34.08
C ALA A 346 -50.41 16.87 35.59
N SER A 347 -50.24 15.60 35.94
CA SER A 347 -50.07 15.16 37.35
C SER A 347 -48.81 15.77 37.97
N VAL A 348 -47.69 15.83 37.21
CA VAL A 348 -46.45 16.47 37.65
C VAL A 348 -46.60 17.96 37.82
N LEU A 349 -47.24 18.63 36.86
CA LEU A 349 -47.51 20.09 36.93
C LEU A 349 -48.43 20.43 38.10
N ALA A 350 -49.51 19.67 38.33
CA ALA A 350 -50.41 19.85 39.48
C ALA A 350 -49.65 19.69 40.82
N TYR A 351 -48.76 18.70 40.91
CA TYR A 351 -47.92 18.52 42.08
C TYR A 351 -47.03 19.75 42.32
N VAL A 352 -46.35 20.25 41.30
CA VAL A 352 -45.45 21.43 41.42
C VAL A 352 -46.26 22.69 41.82
N LEU A 353 -47.41 22.94 41.22
CA LEU A 353 -48.29 24.07 41.55
C LEU A 353 -48.80 24.00 42.98
N GLN A 354 -49.08 22.80 43.51
CA GLN A 354 -49.47 22.64 44.93
C GLN A 354 -48.28 22.90 45.84
N LEU A 355 -47.10 22.49 45.50
CA LEU A 355 -45.87 22.73 46.23
C LEU A 355 -45.56 24.24 46.32
N GLU A 356 -45.74 24.99 45.21
CA GLU A 356 -45.57 26.45 45.17
C GLU A 356 -46.61 27.20 46.03
N ARG A 357 -47.79 26.62 46.19
CA ARG A 357 -48.84 27.16 47.08
C ARG A 357 -48.64 26.87 48.57
N GLY A 358 -47.50 26.20 48.92
CA GLY A 358 -47.14 25.91 50.31
C GLY A 358 -47.88 24.69 50.90
N THR A 359 -48.56 23.89 50.10
CA THR A 359 -49.12 22.60 50.48
C THR A 359 -48.02 21.53 50.34
N ASN A 360 -48.05 20.48 51.14
CA ASN A 360 -47.03 19.42 51.09
C ASN A 360 -47.65 18.14 50.51
N PRO A 361 -47.88 18.10 49.19
CA PRO A 361 -48.54 16.97 48.55
C PRO A 361 -47.58 15.77 48.52
N ILE A 362 -48.15 14.57 48.56
CA ILE A 362 -47.37 13.34 48.31
C ILE A 362 -47.26 13.18 46.80
N PHE A 363 -46.02 13.03 46.30
CA PHE A 363 -45.78 12.75 44.89
C PHE A 363 -46.00 11.26 44.60
N GLU A 364 -46.96 10.96 43.76
CA GLU A 364 -47.15 9.64 43.17
C GLU A 364 -46.59 9.65 41.75
N ASP A 365 -45.75 8.66 41.42
CA ASP A 365 -45.14 8.58 40.06
C ASP A 365 -46.28 8.30 39.03
N PRO A 366 -46.42 9.11 38.00
CA PRO A 366 -47.55 9.00 37.08
C PRO A 366 -47.48 7.71 36.27
N ASN A 367 -48.64 7.15 35.96
CA ASN A 367 -48.73 5.99 35.08
C ASN A 367 -48.44 6.40 33.64
N ILE A 368 -47.52 5.63 33.00
CA ILE A 368 -47.11 5.85 31.60
C ILE A 368 -47.61 4.66 30.79
N PRO A 369 -48.18 4.90 29.59
CA PRO A 369 -48.62 3.84 28.69
C PRO A 369 -47.47 2.86 28.37
N ASP A 370 -47.75 1.56 28.29
CA ASP A 370 -46.75 0.50 28.07
C ASP A 370 -45.97 0.66 26.76
N ASP A 371 -46.58 1.24 25.74
CA ASP A 371 -45.98 1.52 24.45
C ASP A 371 -44.97 2.69 24.45
N LEU A 372 -44.97 3.50 25.54
CA LEU A 372 -44.06 4.62 25.78
C LEU A 372 -43.03 4.35 26.89
N LEU A 373 -42.89 3.11 27.32
CA LEU A 373 -41.85 2.69 28.25
C LEU A 373 -40.55 2.42 27.49
N PHE A 374 -39.54 3.21 27.80
CA PHE A 374 -38.20 3.09 27.19
C PHE A 374 -37.13 2.70 28.23
N ASP A 375 -36.15 1.93 27.78
CA ASP A 375 -34.89 1.69 28.50
C ASP A 375 -33.94 2.92 28.39
N GLU A 376 -32.75 2.82 28.94
CA GLU A 376 -31.72 3.89 28.87
C GLU A 376 -31.17 4.12 27.47
N PHE A 377 -31.37 3.18 26.56
CA PHE A 377 -30.85 3.18 25.18
C PHE A 377 -31.93 3.58 24.15
N GLY A 378 -33.20 3.70 24.58
CA GLY A 378 -34.33 4.04 23.73
C GLY A 378 -35.02 2.83 23.11
N SER A 379 -34.75 1.62 23.58
CA SER A 379 -35.50 0.45 23.21
C SER A 379 -36.79 0.38 24.03
N LYS A 380 -37.92 -0.01 23.43
CA LYS A 380 -39.18 -0.22 24.16
C LYS A 380 -39.00 -1.39 25.12
N LEU A 381 -39.47 -1.22 26.36
CA LEU A 381 -39.48 -2.22 27.42
C LEU A 381 -40.56 -3.26 27.20
#